data_6835a31ed0cbc7301cd6fcae41c003df
#
_entry.id   6835a31ed0cbc7301cd6fcae41c003df
#
_cell.length_a   1.000
_cell.length_b   1.000
_cell.length_c   1.000
_cell.angle_alpha   90.00
_cell.angle_beta   90.00
_cell.angle_gamma   90.00
#
_symmetry.space_group_name_H-M   'P 1'
#
loop_
_entity.id
_entity.type
_entity.pdbx_description
1 polymer ?
#
loop_
_entity_poly.entity_id
_entity_poly.type
_entity_poly.pdbx_seq_one_letter_code
_entity_poly.pdbx_strand_id
1 'polypeptide(L)'
;ETHHTQKLDKPSGTAIRIAEYLLEGLQSKTSFVNDSQNPETNEINIISERLTDVVGRHEVDFESEADTISLVHNAKSRRGFAEGALLAAKFINGKKGFYKFEDIFCDLKI
;
A
#
# COMPACT_ATOMS: atom_id res chain seq x y z
N GLU A 1 -3.25 4.06 -7.28
CA GLU A 1 -4.19 3.19 -6.58
C GLU A 1 -5.61 3.39 -7.10
N THR A 2 -6.39 2.33 -7.14
CA THR A 2 -7.76 2.36 -7.67
C THR A 2 -8.70 1.71 -6.65
N HIS A 3 -9.79 2.40 -6.31
CA HIS A 3 -10.82 1.92 -5.40
C HIS A 3 -12.22 2.25 -5.91
N HIS A 4 -13.24 1.72 -5.22
CA HIS A 4 -14.64 2.02 -5.48
C HIS A 4 -14.97 3.51 -5.28
N THR A 5 -16.03 3.98 -5.93
CA THR A 5 -16.44 5.40 -5.91
C THR A 5 -16.89 5.92 -4.55
N GLN A 6 -17.22 5.03 -3.61
CA GLN A 6 -17.61 5.41 -2.23
C GLN A 6 -16.41 5.67 -1.30
N LYS A 7 -15.17 5.38 -1.74
CA LYS A 7 -13.97 5.69 -0.98
C LYS A 7 -13.66 7.18 -1.10
N LEU A 8 -13.77 7.90 0.02
CA LEU A 8 -13.63 9.37 0.05
C LEU A 8 -12.18 9.83 0.18
N ASP A 9 -11.35 9.10 0.93
CA ASP A 9 -9.95 9.45 1.14
C ASP A 9 -9.13 9.24 -0.13
N LYS A 10 -8.29 10.21 -0.44
CA LYS A 10 -7.30 10.20 -1.54
C LYS A 10 -6.01 10.88 -1.07
N PRO A 11 -4.87 10.24 -1.24
CA PRO A 11 -4.71 8.84 -1.60
C PRO A 11 -5.18 7.91 -0.48
N SER A 12 -5.31 6.61 -0.78
CA SER A 12 -5.66 5.59 0.24
C SER A 12 -4.55 5.48 1.28
N GLY A 13 -4.90 5.07 2.51
CA GLY A 13 -3.92 4.86 3.58
C GLY A 13 -2.82 3.86 3.19
N THR A 14 -3.16 2.82 2.44
CA THR A 14 -2.18 1.85 1.91
C THR A 14 -1.23 2.50 0.92
N ALA A 15 -1.72 3.35 0.02
CA ALA A 15 -0.86 4.05 -0.94
C ALA A 15 0.10 5.02 -0.24
N ILE A 16 -0.37 5.75 0.78
CA ILE A 16 0.49 6.60 1.60
C ILE A 16 1.58 5.76 2.27
N ARG A 17 1.22 4.63 2.89
CA ARG A 17 2.19 3.78 3.57
C ARG A 17 3.23 3.18 2.62
N ILE A 18 2.83 2.80 1.41
CA ILE A 18 3.76 2.37 0.36
C ILE A 18 4.72 3.50 0.00
N ALA A 19 4.21 4.72 -0.22
CA ALA A 19 5.05 5.87 -0.53
C ALA A 19 6.06 6.17 0.59
N GLU A 20 5.65 6.10 1.86
CA GLU A 20 6.55 6.25 3.01
C GLU A 20 7.70 5.24 2.98
N TYR A 21 7.42 3.95 2.76
CA TYR A 21 8.45 2.92 2.63
C TYR A 21 9.39 3.17 1.43
N LEU A 22 8.84 3.63 0.31
CA LEU A 22 9.66 3.97 -0.85
C LEU A 22 10.59 5.15 -0.57
N LEU A 23 10.12 6.16 0.17
CA LEU A 23 10.95 7.31 0.58
C LEU A 23 12.08 6.88 1.53
N GLU A 24 11.85 5.90 2.40
CA GLU A 24 12.90 5.35 3.28
C GLU A 24 13.99 4.62 2.47
N GLY A 25 13.63 3.97 1.35
CA GLY A 25 14.54 3.15 0.53
C GLY A 25 15.19 3.87 -0.64
N LEU A 26 14.58 4.93 -1.16
CA LEU A 26 15.01 5.62 -2.37
C LEU A 26 15.61 6.98 -2.07
N GLN A 27 16.94 7.10 -2.09
CA GLN A 27 17.64 8.37 -1.83
C GLN A 27 17.30 9.48 -2.82
N SER A 28 16.86 9.14 -4.03
CA SER A 28 16.47 10.10 -5.09
C SER A 28 15.08 10.71 -4.87
N LYS A 29 14.28 10.19 -3.90
CA LYS A 29 12.94 10.66 -3.61
C LYS A 29 12.88 11.27 -2.21
N THR A 30 12.22 12.42 -2.08
CA THR A 30 12.16 13.18 -0.82
C THR A 30 10.75 13.43 -0.31
N SER A 31 9.75 13.33 -1.19
CA SER A 31 8.35 13.57 -0.87
C SER A 31 7.42 12.80 -1.82
N PHE A 32 6.14 12.80 -1.51
CA PHE A 32 5.11 12.35 -2.44
C PHE A 32 4.02 13.41 -2.62
N VAL A 33 3.39 13.39 -3.77
CA VAL A 33 2.23 14.22 -4.14
C VAL A 33 1.11 13.31 -4.63
N ASN A 34 -0.11 13.83 -4.69
CA ASN A 34 -1.27 13.07 -5.20
C ASN A 34 -1.87 13.76 -6.41
N ASP A 35 -2.08 12.99 -7.48
CA ASP A 35 -2.69 13.43 -8.74
C ASP A 35 -2.05 14.70 -9.33
N SER A 36 -0.74 14.90 -9.09
CA SER A 36 -0.04 16.06 -9.64
C SER A 36 0.12 15.93 -11.15
N GLN A 37 -0.18 17.03 -11.88
CA GLN A 37 0.04 17.10 -13.33
C GLN A 37 1.53 17.31 -13.68
N ASN A 38 2.29 17.88 -12.74
CA ASN A 38 3.71 18.19 -12.93
C ASN A 38 4.48 17.85 -11.65
N PRO A 39 4.65 16.56 -11.32
CA PRO A 39 5.45 16.18 -10.16
C PRO A 39 6.91 16.49 -10.40
N GLU A 40 7.61 16.93 -9.38
CA GLU A 40 9.06 17.12 -9.43
C GLU A 40 9.78 15.76 -9.51
N THR A 41 11.00 15.76 -10.02
CA THR A 41 11.78 14.51 -10.22
C THR A 41 12.07 13.79 -8.91
N ASN A 42 12.14 14.50 -7.81
CA ASN A 42 12.34 13.96 -6.46
C ASN A 42 11.02 13.62 -5.72
N GLU A 43 9.87 13.74 -6.38
CA GLU A 43 8.58 13.38 -5.85
C GLU A 43 8.10 12.02 -6.35
N ILE A 44 7.36 11.30 -5.51
CA ILE A 44 6.56 10.13 -5.91
C ILE A 44 5.14 10.65 -6.18
N ASN A 45 4.65 10.51 -7.40
CA ASN A 45 3.28 10.89 -7.71
C ASN A 45 2.33 9.70 -7.51
N ILE A 46 1.45 9.79 -6.52
CA ILE A 46 0.40 8.80 -6.30
C ILE A 46 -0.79 9.17 -7.17
N ILE A 47 -1.14 8.33 -8.12
CA ILE A 47 -2.35 8.48 -8.92
C ILE A 47 -3.49 7.73 -8.24
N SER A 48 -4.59 8.45 -7.99
CA SER A 48 -5.75 7.92 -7.26
C SER A 48 -7.00 7.88 -8.13
N GLU A 49 -7.40 6.69 -8.56
CA GLU A 49 -8.61 6.48 -9.35
C GLU A 49 -9.77 5.95 -8.50
N ARG A 50 -10.97 6.32 -8.88
CA ARG A 50 -12.22 5.84 -8.26
C ARG A 50 -13.13 5.32 -9.36
N LEU A 51 -13.31 4.00 -9.39
CA LEU A 51 -14.08 3.29 -10.40
C LEU A 51 -15.15 2.42 -9.75
N THR A 52 -16.27 2.25 -10.43
CA THR A 52 -17.34 1.37 -9.96
C THR A 52 -16.83 -0.07 -9.85
N ASP A 53 -17.24 -0.77 -8.80
CA ASP A 53 -16.98 -2.21 -8.55
C ASP A 53 -15.50 -2.61 -8.37
N VAL A 54 -14.59 -1.66 -8.13
CA VAL A 54 -13.21 -1.98 -7.76
C VAL A 54 -13.09 -2.08 -6.25
N VAL A 55 -12.76 -3.25 -5.72
CA VAL A 55 -12.54 -3.46 -4.28
C VAL A 55 -11.34 -2.68 -3.79
N GLY A 56 -10.21 -2.82 -4.47
CA GLY A 56 -8.98 -2.08 -4.22
C GLY A 56 -7.82 -2.66 -5.02
N ARG A 57 -7.09 -1.79 -5.72
CA ARG A 57 -5.90 -2.13 -6.49
C ARG A 57 -4.78 -1.14 -6.16
N HIS A 58 -3.62 -1.68 -5.89
CA HIS A 58 -2.39 -0.91 -5.70
C HIS A 58 -1.34 -1.41 -6.66
N GLU A 59 -0.63 -0.49 -7.28
CA GLU A 59 0.42 -0.77 -8.24
C GLU A 59 1.59 0.17 -8.00
N VAL A 60 2.78 -0.38 -8.04
CA VAL A 60 4.03 0.37 -7.95
C VAL A 60 4.90 -0.03 -9.12
N ASP A 61 5.29 0.95 -9.93
CA ASP A 61 6.19 0.77 -11.05
C ASP A 61 7.55 1.39 -10.74
N PHE A 62 8.58 0.60 -10.95
CA PHE A 62 9.98 1.05 -10.91
C PHE A 62 10.49 1.05 -12.34
N GLU A 63 10.81 2.22 -12.86
CA GLU A 63 11.27 2.38 -14.23
C GLU A 63 12.75 2.79 -14.29
N SER A 64 13.48 2.17 -15.19
CA SER A 64 14.83 2.54 -15.59
C SER A 64 14.87 2.77 -17.10
N GLU A 65 16.02 3.19 -17.62
CA GLU A 65 16.21 3.26 -19.07
C GLU A 65 16.18 1.88 -19.76
N ALA A 66 16.44 0.82 -19.00
CA ALA A 66 16.56 -0.55 -19.52
C ALA A 66 15.28 -1.38 -19.34
N ASP A 67 14.55 -1.19 -18.23
CA ASP A 67 13.49 -2.09 -17.82
C ASP A 67 12.47 -1.42 -16.89
N THR A 68 11.37 -2.13 -16.68
CA THR A 68 10.33 -1.78 -15.71
C THR A 68 10.05 -2.97 -14.82
N ILE A 69 9.92 -2.74 -13.51
CA ILE A 69 9.42 -3.72 -12.54
C ILE A 69 8.09 -3.22 -12.01
N SER A 70 7.03 -4.01 -12.16
CA SER A 70 5.69 -3.69 -11.66
C SER A 70 5.30 -4.63 -10.53
N LEU A 71 4.88 -4.06 -9.40
CA LEU A 71 4.28 -4.78 -8.28
C LEU A 71 2.79 -4.42 -8.21
N VAL A 72 1.93 -5.41 -8.41
CA VAL A 72 0.48 -5.21 -8.44
C VAL A 72 -0.20 -6.08 -7.39
N HIS A 73 -0.99 -5.46 -6.53
CA HIS A 73 -1.95 -6.12 -5.67
C HIS A 73 -3.37 -5.74 -6.11
N ASN A 74 -4.17 -6.73 -6.46
CA ASN A 74 -5.56 -6.54 -6.86
C ASN A 74 -6.48 -7.38 -5.96
N ALA A 75 -7.18 -6.72 -5.04
CA ALA A 75 -8.13 -7.37 -4.14
C ALA A 75 -9.39 -7.78 -4.91
N LYS A 76 -9.66 -9.07 -4.96
CA LYS A 76 -10.88 -9.63 -5.59
C LYS A 76 -12.10 -9.55 -4.68
N SER A 77 -11.87 -9.49 -3.36
CA SER A 77 -12.92 -9.36 -2.35
C SER A 77 -12.29 -8.81 -1.05
N ARG A 78 -13.12 -8.45 -0.09
CA ARG A 78 -12.67 -8.02 1.25
C ARG A 78 -12.28 -9.18 2.18
N ARG A 79 -12.48 -10.43 1.73
CA ARG A 79 -12.22 -11.62 2.54
C ARG A 79 -10.78 -11.69 3.04
N GLY A 80 -9.79 -11.39 2.17
CA GLY A 80 -8.38 -11.40 2.57
C GLY A 80 -8.07 -10.42 3.71
N PHE A 81 -8.72 -9.26 3.73
CA PHE A 81 -8.56 -8.30 4.83
C PHE A 81 -9.18 -8.82 6.13
N ALA A 82 -10.34 -9.45 6.07
CA ALA A 82 -10.99 -10.06 7.23
C ALA A 82 -10.16 -11.24 7.78
N GLU A 83 -9.58 -12.06 6.91
CA GLU A 83 -8.68 -13.15 7.30
C GLU A 83 -7.42 -12.62 7.98
N GLY A 84 -6.85 -11.52 7.49
CA GLY A 84 -5.73 -10.83 8.14
C GLY A 84 -6.08 -10.32 9.54
N ALA A 85 -7.26 -9.73 9.71
CA ALA A 85 -7.73 -9.28 11.02
C ALA A 85 -7.91 -10.45 12.01
N LEU A 86 -8.44 -11.59 11.55
CA LEU A 86 -8.56 -12.80 12.37
C LEU A 86 -7.18 -13.38 12.73
N LEU A 87 -6.23 -13.32 11.82
CA LEU A 87 -4.85 -13.74 12.08
C LEU A 87 -4.21 -12.86 13.17
N ALA A 88 -4.38 -11.54 13.07
CA ALA A 88 -3.92 -10.60 14.09
C ALA A 88 -4.55 -10.87 15.47
N ALA A 89 -5.86 -11.11 15.50
CA ALA A 89 -6.58 -11.43 16.74
C ALA A 89 -6.05 -12.72 17.40
N LYS A 90 -5.74 -13.74 16.60
CA LYS A 90 -5.13 -14.98 17.10
C LYS A 90 -3.72 -14.74 17.63
N PHE A 91 -2.93 -13.93 16.91
CA PHE A 91 -1.55 -13.63 17.27
C PHE A 91 -1.43 -12.92 18.62
N ILE A 92 -2.31 -11.93 18.89
CA ILE A 92 -2.26 -11.15 20.14
C ILE A 92 -2.85 -11.87 21.34
N ASN A 93 -3.58 -13.00 21.12
CA ASN A 93 -4.21 -13.74 22.21
C ASN A 93 -3.16 -14.23 23.22
N GLY A 94 -3.32 -13.83 24.49
CA GLY A 94 -2.37 -14.14 25.57
C GLY A 94 -1.10 -13.31 25.60
N LYS A 95 -0.88 -12.40 24.66
CA LYS A 95 0.27 -11.48 24.64
C LYS A 95 -0.08 -10.17 25.36
N LYS A 96 0.91 -9.55 25.98
CA LYS A 96 0.82 -8.22 26.60
C LYS A 96 1.71 -7.24 25.86
N GLY A 97 1.22 -6.04 25.57
CA GLY A 97 1.96 -4.99 24.91
C GLY A 97 1.27 -4.49 23.64
N PHE A 98 1.97 -3.66 22.90
CA PHE A 98 1.54 -3.13 21.61
C PHE A 98 2.30 -3.85 20.50
N TYR A 99 1.58 -4.36 19.51
CA TYR A 99 2.13 -5.11 18.38
C TYR A 99 1.69 -4.47 17.07
N LYS A 100 2.60 -4.45 16.09
CA LYS A 100 2.30 -4.08 14.73
C LYS A 100 1.91 -5.32 13.92
N PHE A 101 1.26 -5.13 12.78
CA PHE A 101 0.87 -6.24 11.91
C PHE A 101 2.09 -7.01 11.39
N GLU A 102 3.21 -6.31 11.16
CA GLU A 102 4.48 -6.90 10.72
C GLU A 102 5.06 -7.92 11.73
N ASP A 103 4.78 -7.75 13.01
CA ASP A 103 5.27 -8.65 14.07
C ASP A 103 4.72 -10.08 13.91
N ILE A 104 3.56 -10.23 13.24
CA ILE A 104 2.97 -11.54 12.94
C ILE A 104 3.92 -12.37 12.08
N PHE A 105 4.59 -11.74 11.12
CA PHE A 105 5.45 -12.44 10.16
C PHE A 105 6.76 -12.94 10.78
N CYS A 106 7.20 -12.35 11.89
CA CYS A 106 8.38 -12.83 12.62
C CYS A 106 8.14 -14.20 13.26
N ASP A 107 6.89 -14.52 13.62
CA ASP A 107 6.50 -15.79 14.23
C ASP A 107 6.03 -16.84 13.19
N LEU A 108 5.74 -16.41 11.95
CA LEU A 108 5.37 -17.33 10.88
C LEU A 108 6.60 -18.09 10.37
N LYS A 109 6.69 -19.36 10.69
CA LYS A 109 7.58 -20.27 10.00
C LYS A 109 6.98 -20.57 8.63
N ILE A 110 7.49 -19.88 7.64
CA ILE A 110 7.16 -20.15 6.24
C ILE A 110 7.95 -21.39 5.78
#